data_52c6bb84bfaf77f213f2b039b4e1a280
#
_entry.id   52c6bb84bfaf77f213f2b039b4e1a280
#
_cell.length_a   1.000
_cell.length_b   1.000
_cell.length_c   1.000
_cell.angle_alpha   90.00
_cell.angle_beta   90.00
_cell.angle_gamma   90.00
#
_symmetry.space_group_name_H-M   'P 1'
#
loop_
_entity.id
_entity.type
_entity.pdbx_description
1 polymer ?
#
loop_
_entity_poly.entity_id
_entity_poly.type
_entity_poly.pdbx_seq_one_letter_code
_entity_poly.pdbx_strand_id
1 'polypeptide(L)' 'MAWRIEFAPDADRQLRKLDRLVATRILKFLTERLLILDDPRSLGEPLHGPDLSKFWKYRVGDWRIITAIK' A
#
# COMPACT_ATOMS: atom_id res chain seq x y z
N MET A 1 0.59 12.16 -14.05
CA MET A 1 0.52 10.95 -13.26
C MET A 1 -0.85 10.33 -13.32
N ALA A 2 -0.87 9.08 -13.63
CA ALA A 2 -2.13 8.38 -13.83
C ALA A 2 -2.54 7.47 -12.66
N TRP A 3 -1.73 7.40 -11.63
CA TRP A 3 -1.99 6.51 -10.52
C TRP A 3 -2.88 7.14 -9.47
N ARG A 4 -3.76 6.34 -8.92
CA ARG A 4 -4.57 6.74 -7.77
C ARG A 4 -4.70 5.55 -6.83
N ILE A 5 -5.01 5.84 -5.58
CA ILE A 5 -5.13 4.81 -4.55
C ILE A 5 -6.59 4.69 -4.15
N GLU A 6 -7.08 3.45 -4.18
CA GLU A 6 -8.41 3.13 -3.68
C GLU A 6 -8.27 2.09 -2.58
N PHE A 7 -9.09 2.20 -1.55
CA PHE A 7 -9.05 1.28 -0.44
C PHE A 7 -10.17 0.26 -0.57
N ALA A 8 -9.81 -1.03 -0.51
CA ALA A 8 -10.82 -2.07 -0.38
C ALA A 8 -11.53 -1.90 0.96
N PRO A 9 -12.80 -2.32 1.06
CA PRO A 9 -13.55 -2.16 2.32
C PRO A 9 -12.84 -2.74 3.54
N ASP A 10 -12.22 -3.90 3.39
CA ASP A 10 -11.49 -4.51 4.51
C ASP A 10 -10.27 -3.71 4.91
N ALA A 11 -9.54 -3.17 3.93
CA ALA A 11 -8.36 -2.35 4.19
C ALA A 11 -8.75 -1.06 4.90
N ASP A 12 -9.82 -0.42 4.46
CA ASP A 12 -10.31 0.79 5.08
C ASP A 12 -10.69 0.54 6.53
N ARG A 13 -11.37 -0.58 6.78
CA ARG A 13 -11.75 -0.98 8.13
C ARG A 13 -10.53 -1.21 9.02
N GLN A 14 -9.54 -1.92 8.51
CA GLN A 14 -8.31 -2.17 9.24
C GLN A 14 -7.58 -0.87 9.58
N LEU A 15 -7.52 0.03 8.62
CA LEU A 15 -6.85 1.32 8.82
C LEU A 15 -7.50 2.11 9.93
N ARG A 16 -8.83 2.08 10.01
CA ARG A 16 -9.57 2.79 11.05
C ARG A 16 -9.33 2.23 12.45
N LYS A 17 -8.94 0.96 12.54
CA LYS A 17 -8.67 0.30 13.82
C LYS A 17 -7.25 0.52 14.31
N LEU A 18 -6.38 1.03 13.46
CA LEU A 18 -5.00 1.26 13.84
C LEU A 18 -4.86 2.48 14.74
N ASP A 19 -3.80 2.47 15.54
CA ASP A 19 -3.41 3.65 16.29
C ASP A 19 -3.28 4.83 15.33
N ARG A 20 -3.70 6.01 15.79
CA ARG A 20 -3.76 7.20 14.96
C ARG A 20 -2.41 7.55 14.33
N LEU A 21 -1.34 7.41 15.11
CA LEU A 21 0.00 7.72 14.60
C LEU A 21 0.42 6.74 13.50
N VAL A 22 0.08 5.46 13.67
CA VAL A 22 0.38 4.45 12.66
C VAL A 22 -0.40 4.72 11.39
N ALA A 23 -1.70 4.98 11.53
CA ALA A 23 -2.55 5.29 10.37
C ALA A 23 -2.03 6.50 9.61
N THR A 24 -1.61 7.54 10.32
CA THR A 24 -1.06 8.75 9.71
C THR A 24 0.21 8.43 8.94
N ARG A 25 1.09 7.61 9.51
CA ARG A 25 2.34 7.22 8.84
C ARG A 25 2.07 6.46 7.55
N ILE A 26 1.09 5.55 7.58
CA ILE A 26 0.72 4.79 6.40
C ILE A 26 0.17 5.70 5.32
N LEU A 27 -0.73 6.60 5.67
CA LEU A 27 -1.32 7.53 4.71
C LEU A 27 -0.25 8.47 4.12
N LYS A 28 0.68 8.93 4.93
CA LYS A 28 1.78 9.77 4.42
C LYS A 28 2.67 9.00 3.46
N PHE A 29 2.95 7.73 3.77
CA PHE A 29 3.72 6.90 2.86
C PHE A 29 3.01 6.79 1.51
N LEU A 30 1.72 6.52 1.53
CA LEU A 30 0.96 6.33 0.30
C LEU A 30 0.93 7.61 -0.55
N THR A 31 0.73 8.75 0.08
CA THR A 31 0.56 10.01 -0.66
C THR A 31 1.89 10.67 -1.02
N GLU A 32 2.89 10.57 -0.16
CA GLU A 32 4.15 11.30 -0.36
C GLU A 32 5.26 10.45 -0.96
N ARG A 33 5.17 9.14 -0.86
CA ARG A 33 6.21 8.25 -1.36
C ARG A 33 5.74 7.41 -2.54
N LEU A 34 4.53 6.90 -2.48
CA LEU A 34 4.05 5.96 -3.48
C LEU A 34 3.36 6.63 -4.65
N LEU A 35 2.43 7.55 -4.40
CA LEU A 35 1.67 8.19 -5.47
C LEU A 35 2.51 9.04 -6.40
N ILE A 36 3.65 9.53 -5.93
CA ILE A 36 4.52 10.37 -6.75
C ILE A 36 5.39 9.57 -7.72
N LEU A 37 5.41 8.24 -7.56
CA LEU A 37 6.22 7.40 -8.43
C LEU A 37 5.57 7.23 -9.80
N ASP A 38 6.41 7.19 -10.84
CA ASP A 38 5.93 6.89 -12.18
C ASP A 38 5.44 5.45 -12.25
N ASP A 39 6.14 4.55 -11.56
CA ASP A 39 5.75 3.14 -11.49
C ASP A 39 5.79 2.71 -10.03
N PRO A 40 4.64 2.36 -9.45
CA PRO A 40 4.61 1.93 -8.05
C PRO A 40 5.42 0.66 -7.80
N ARG A 41 5.77 -0.08 -8.85
CA ARG A 41 6.60 -1.28 -8.72
C ARG A 41 8.07 -0.97 -8.50
N SER A 42 8.47 0.27 -8.58
CA SER A 42 9.85 0.66 -8.29
C SER A 42 10.14 0.66 -6.80
N LEU A 43 9.13 0.48 -5.96
CA LEU A 43 9.26 0.41 -4.52
C LEU A 43 8.53 -0.85 -4.04
N GLY A 44 8.95 -1.40 -2.90
CA GLY A 44 8.33 -2.61 -2.39
C GLY A 44 8.74 -3.85 -3.17
N GLU A 45 7.95 -4.90 -3.07
CA GLU A 45 8.25 -6.16 -3.75
C GLU A 45 6.98 -6.97 -3.99
N PRO A 46 7.02 -7.88 -4.99
CA PRO A 46 5.85 -8.70 -5.29
C PRO A 46 5.63 -9.78 -4.24
N LEU A 47 4.39 -10.22 -4.11
CA LEU A 47 4.10 -11.41 -3.33
C LEU A 47 4.42 -12.65 -4.17
N HIS A 48 4.91 -13.69 -3.52
CA HIS A 48 5.27 -14.93 -4.19
C HIS A 48 4.13 -15.93 -4.08
N GLY A 49 3.93 -16.71 -5.15
CA GLY A 49 2.90 -17.73 -5.19
C GLY A 49 2.10 -17.66 -6.48
N PRO A 50 1.45 -18.77 -6.88
CA PRO A 50 0.77 -18.86 -8.18
C PRO A 50 -0.32 -17.83 -8.38
N ASP A 51 -1.09 -17.53 -7.35
CA ASP A 51 -2.20 -16.60 -7.45
C ASP A 51 -1.91 -15.23 -6.85
N LEU A 52 -0.65 -15.00 -6.45
CA LEU A 52 -0.28 -13.78 -5.73
C LEU A 52 0.58 -12.84 -6.55
N SER A 53 0.93 -13.20 -7.78
CA SER A 53 1.86 -12.42 -8.60
C SER A 53 1.35 -11.02 -8.95
N LYS A 54 0.04 -10.80 -8.90
CA LYS A 54 -0.55 -9.49 -9.18
C LYS A 54 -0.57 -8.58 -7.96
N PHE A 55 -0.19 -9.10 -6.80
CA PHE A 55 -0.16 -8.32 -5.57
C PHE A 55 1.25 -7.82 -5.27
N TRP A 56 1.31 -6.67 -4.65
CA TRP A 56 2.57 -6.01 -4.32
C TRP A 56 2.54 -5.59 -2.87
N LYS A 57 3.65 -5.70 -2.17
CA LYS A 57 3.69 -5.34 -0.75
C LYS A 57 4.67 -4.21 -0.50
N TYR A 58 4.30 -3.33 0.41
CA TYR A 58 5.13 -2.24 0.88
C TYR A 58 5.28 -2.33 2.38
N ARG A 59 6.39 -1.86 2.87
CA ARG A 59 6.67 -1.90 4.30
C ARG A 59 6.74 -0.48 4.86
N VAL A 60 5.99 -0.24 5.95
CA VAL A 60 6.00 1.03 6.66
C VAL A 60 6.22 0.71 8.14
N GLY A 61 7.47 0.85 8.61
CA GLY A 61 7.83 0.43 9.96
C GLY A 61 7.61 -1.07 10.12
N ASP A 62 6.82 -1.45 11.10
CA ASP A 62 6.48 -2.85 11.33
C ASP A 62 5.25 -3.31 10.58
N TRP A 63 4.65 -2.43 9.77
CA TRP A 63 3.42 -2.70 9.06
C TRP A 63 3.68 -3.02 7.61
N ARG A 64 2.83 -3.86 7.04
CA ARG A 64 2.91 -4.22 5.63
C ARG A 64 1.61 -3.84 4.96
N ILE A 65 1.73 -3.25 3.78
CA ILE A 65 0.60 -2.84 2.98
C ILE A 65 0.55 -3.74 1.76
N ILE A 66 -0.57 -4.42 1.57
CA ILE A 66 -0.76 -5.31 0.42
C ILE A 66 -1.66 -4.59 -0.57
N THR A 67 -1.20 -4.50 -1.81
CA THR A 67 -1.91 -3.79 -2.86
C THR A 67 -2.07 -4.65 -4.09
N ALA A 68 -3.05 -4.32 -4.90
CA ALA A 68 -3.16 -4.83 -6.26
C ALA A 68 -2.89 -3.68 -7.20
N ILE A 69 -1.90 -3.84 -8.07
CA ILE A 69 -1.54 -2.81 -9.03
C ILE A 69 -2.21 -3.15 -10.36
N LYS A 70 -3.05 -2.24 -10.84
CA LYS A 70 -3.83 -2.47 -12.05
C LYS A 70 -3.44 -1.53 -13.17
#